data_dda79e82c96ae87e40bd7dc8cafa3539
#
_entry.id   dda79e82c96ae87e40bd7dc8cafa3539
#
_cell.length_a   1.000
_cell.length_b   1.000
_cell.length_c   1.000
_cell.angle_alpha   90.00
_cell.angle_beta   90.00
_cell.angle_gamma   90.00
#
_symmetry.space_group_name_H-M   'P 1'
#
loop_
_entity.id
_entity.type
_entity.pdbx_description
1 polymer ?
#
loop_
_entity_poly.entity_id
_entity_poly.type
_entity_poly.pdbx_seq_one_letter_code
_entity_poly.pdbx_strand_id
1 'polypeptide(L)'
;MAELQRYPVPADATPDVGRVVVEMKGVRKAFNVGTPIETEVLHGIDLTLDKGEFCAVMGPSGSGKSTLLNLVGLLDRPTSGTLAVCGEETTTLDDRSLTRLRGHNIGFVFQYHHLITAFSALENVMMPMLGAAGFANKAMREHAAALIGDVGLTAWQDNLAGNLSGGQQQRVAVARALAMGPALVLADEPTGNLDTKSADEVFALLRRFNRDHGTTVLFVTHNPALASRCDKTIHVIDGIVSG
;
A
#
# COMPACT_ATOMS: atom_id res chain seq x y z
N MET A 1 6.47 6.64 23.81
CA MET A 1 6.23 6.20 22.42
C MET A 1 7.59 5.93 21.81
N ALA A 2 7.91 4.68 21.53
CA ALA A 2 9.14 4.35 20.83
C ALA A 2 8.97 4.80 19.38
N GLU A 3 9.92 5.60 18.85
CA GLU A 3 10.04 5.77 17.42
C GLU A 3 10.09 4.39 16.78
N LEU A 4 9.15 4.09 15.87
CA LEU A 4 9.27 2.92 15.01
C LEU A 4 10.55 3.11 14.19
N GLN A 5 11.67 2.61 14.72
CA GLN A 5 12.88 2.51 13.94
C GLN A 5 12.54 1.70 12.70
N ARG A 6 12.72 2.29 11.52
CA ARG A 6 12.68 1.53 10.26
C ARG A 6 13.54 0.30 10.49
N TYR A 7 13.01 -0.88 10.21
CA TYR A 7 13.84 -2.09 10.15
C TYR A 7 15.06 -1.73 9.31
N PRO A 8 16.30 -1.98 9.80
CA PRO A 8 17.49 -1.47 9.14
C PRO A 8 17.54 -1.99 7.71
N VAL A 9 16.99 -1.20 6.82
CA VAL A 9 17.17 -1.30 5.39
C VAL A 9 18.61 -0.87 5.14
N PRO A 10 19.42 -1.58 4.33
CA PRO A 10 20.73 -1.11 3.94
C PRO A 10 20.64 0.35 3.50
N ALA A 11 21.57 1.18 3.97
CA ALA A 11 21.54 2.64 3.76
C ALA A 11 21.50 3.06 2.27
N ASP A 12 21.85 2.15 1.37
CA ASP A 12 21.78 2.28 -0.09
C ASP A 12 20.38 2.01 -0.69
N ALA A 13 19.40 1.58 0.10
CA ALA A 13 18.08 1.19 -0.37
C ALA A 13 16.97 2.20 -0.01
N THR A 14 17.26 3.29 0.72
CA THR A 14 16.32 4.39 0.96
C THR A 14 16.61 5.51 -0.04
N PRO A 15 15.80 5.66 -1.11
CA PRO A 15 15.86 6.86 -1.92
C PRO A 15 15.58 8.08 -1.03
N ASP A 16 16.28 9.17 -1.27
CA ASP A 16 15.90 10.47 -0.73
C ASP A 16 14.53 10.82 -1.33
N VAL A 17 13.47 10.41 -0.63
CA VAL A 17 12.11 10.70 -1.04
C VAL A 17 11.93 12.19 -0.82
N GLY A 18 12.12 12.97 -1.88
CA GLY A 18 11.83 14.41 -1.89
C GLY A 18 10.39 14.69 -1.43
N ARG A 19 9.89 15.87 -1.71
CA ARG A 19 8.52 16.25 -1.33
C ARG A 19 7.45 15.35 -1.99
N VAL A 20 7.68 14.89 -3.22
CA VAL A 20 6.74 14.10 -4.03
C VAL A 20 7.05 12.62 -3.92
N VAL A 21 6.06 11.81 -3.53
CA VAL A 21 6.17 10.34 -3.40
C VAL A 21 5.71 9.62 -4.67
N VAL A 22 4.68 10.14 -5.34
CA VAL A 22 4.20 9.61 -6.62
C VAL A 22 4.03 10.74 -7.61
N GLU A 23 4.59 10.60 -8.80
CA GLU A 23 4.37 11.51 -9.93
C GLU A 23 4.03 10.71 -11.18
N MET A 24 2.86 10.95 -11.76
CA MET A 24 2.40 10.40 -13.02
C MET A 24 2.21 11.53 -14.03
N LYS A 25 2.75 11.38 -15.25
CA LYS A 25 2.60 12.38 -16.33
C LYS A 25 2.15 11.67 -17.60
N GLY A 26 0.93 11.97 -18.03
CA GLY A 26 0.32 11.42 -19.22
C GLY A 26 0.26 9.89 -19.25
N VAL A 27 0.14 9.24 -18.08
CA VAL A 27 0.22 7.78 -17.96
C VAL A 27 -0.99 7.12 -18.59
N ARG A 28 -0.74 6.21 -19.53
CA ARG A 28 -1.75 5.37 -20.19
C ARG A 28 -1.52 3.91 -19.85
N LYS A 29 -2.60 3.15 -19.76
CA LYS A 29 -2.55 1.70 -19.62
C LYS A 29 -3.55 1.03 -20.52
N ALA A 30 -3.03 0.22 -21.46
CA ALA A 30 -3.82 -0.69 -22.28
C ALA A 30 -3.41 -2.14 -21.99
N PHE A 31 -4.37 -3.04 -22.10
CA PHE A 31 -4.18 -4.48 -22.04
C PHE A 31 -4.34 -5.08 -23.44
N ASN A 32 -3.70 -6.23 -23.69
CA ASN A 32 -3.76 -6.94 -24.96
C ASN A 32 -3.30 -6.08 -26.17
N VAL A 33 -2.29 -5.24 -25.93
CA VAL A 33 -1.77 -4.29 -26.93
C VAL A 33 -1.40 -5.01 -28.23
N GLY A 34 -1.81 -4.43 -29.38
CA GLY A 34 -1.56 -4.99 -30.71
C GLY A 34 -2.46 -6.17 -31.08
N THR A 35 -3.50 -6.46 -30.31
CA THR A 35 -4.49 -7.51 -30.63
C THR A 35 -5.87 -6.92 -30.92
N PRO A 36 -6.80 -7.68 -31.58
CA PRO A 36 -8.17 -7.21 -31.81
C PRO A 36 -9.00 -6.94 -30.55
N ILE A 37 -8.52 -7.38 -29.37
CA ILE A 37 -9.18 -7.18 -28.08
C ILE A 37 -8.40 -6.19 -27.21
N GLU A 38 -7.61 -5.31 -27.82
CA GLU A 38 -6.91 -4.24 -27.11
C GLU A 38 -7.91 -3.35 -26.38
N THR A 39 -7.66 -3.11 -25.10
CA THR A 39 -8.54 -2.28 -24.25
C THR A 39 -7.67 -1.32 -23.45
N GLU A 40 -7.79 -0.03 -23.74
CA GLU A 40 -7.18 1.03 -22.92
C GLU A 40 -8.08 1.27 -21.70
N VAL A 41 -7.47 1.29 -20.50
CA VAL A 41 -8.16 1.43 -19.22
C VAL A 41 -7.82 2.75 -18.55
N LEU A 42 -6.61 3.28 -18.76
CA LEU A 42 -6.21 4.60 -18.24
C LEU A 42 -5.79 5.49 -19.41
N HIS A 43 -6.35 6.69 -19.46
CA HIS A 43 -6.34 7.58 -20.62
C HIS A 43 -5.52 8.86 -20.41
N GLY A 44 -4.23 8.74 -20.04
CA GLY A 44 -3.36 9.90 -19.86
C GLY A 44 -3.54 10.53 -18.49
N ILE A 45 -3.21 9.79 -17.45
CA ILE A 45 -3.32 10.21 -16.06
C ILE A 45 -2.17 11.14 -15.69
N ASP A 46 -2.52 12.30 -15.15
CA ASP A 46 -1.64 13.20 -14.41
C ASP A 46 -2.02 13.15 -12.92
N LEU A 47 -1.08 12.76 -12.07
CA LEU A 47 -1.31 12.64 -10.63
C LEU A 47 -0.03 12.91 -9.87
N THR A 48 -0.14 13.72 -8.81
CA THR A 48 0.95 13.95 -7.86
C THR A 48 0.44 13.68 -6.44
N LEU A 49 1.22 12.90 -5.67
CA LEU A 49 1.01 12.70 -4.24
C LEU A 49 2.24 13.19 -3.48
N ASP A 50 2.01 14.10 -2.56
CA ASP A 50 3.05 14.63 -1.68
C ASP A 50 3.31 13.67 -0.49
N LYS A 51 4.50 13.77 0.10
CA LYS A 51 4.89 13.00 1.28
C LYS A 51 3.97 13.30 2.46
N GLY A 52 3.48 12.24 3.10
CA GLY A 52 2.58 12.34 4.24
C GLY A 52 1.12 12.68 3.87
N GLU A 53 0.78 12.78 2.60
CA GLU A 53 -0.59 12.99 2.15
C GLU A 53 -1.42 11.71 2.34
N PHE A 54 -2.66 11.86 2.82
CA PHE A 54 -3.65 10.78 2.89
C PHE A 54 -4.72 11.04 1.84
N CYS A 55 -4.58 10.40 0.68
CA CYS A 55 -5.43 10.64 -0.50
C CYS A 55 -6.45 9.53 -0.68
N ALA A 56 -7.74 9.89 -0.79
CA ALA A 56 -8.78 8.97 -1.20
C ALA A 56 -8.86 8.86 -2.73
N VAL A 57 -9.13 7.65 -3.23
CA VAL A 57 -9.45 7.38 -4.64
C VAL A 57 -10.87 6.85 -4.71
N MET A 58 -11.74 7.57 -5.39
CA MET A 58 -13.13 7.22 -5.58
C MET A 58 -13.47 7.01 -7.07
N GLY A 59 -14.57 6.33 -7.34
CA GLY A 59 -15.10 6.12 -8.70
C GLY A 59 -15.92 4.84 -8.80
N PRO A 60 -16.72 4.69 -9.87
CA PRO A 60 -17.53 3.51 -10.08
C PRO A 60 -16.70 2.24 -10.28
N SER A 61 -17.34 1.06 -10.17
CA SER A 61 -16.67 -0.20 -10.50
C SER A 61 -16.25 -0.19 -11.98
N GLY A 62 -15.04 -0.74 -12.26
CA GLY A 62 -14.50 -0.76 -13.63
C GLY A 62 -13.89 0.55 -14.12
N SER A 63 -13.86 1.63 -13.32
CA SER A 63 -13.32 2.93 -13.77
C SER A 63 -11.78 2.99 -13.89
N GLY A 64 -11.05 1.94 -13.48
CA GLY A 64 -9.59 1.89 -13.56
C GLY A 64 -8.84 2.08 -12.23
N LYS A 65 -9.52 2.18 -11.07
CA LYS A 65 -8.90 2.40 -9.75
C LYS A 65 -7.86 1.34 -9.39
N SER A 66 -8.19 0.06 -9.51
CA SER A 66 -7.25 -1.03 -9.22
C SER A 66 -6.09 -1.07 -10.22
N THR A 67 -6.33 -0.69 -11.49
CA THR A 67 -5.27 -0.53 -12.49
C THR A 67 -4.33 0.62 -12.10
N LEU A 68 -4.87 1.75 -11.66
CA LEU A 68 -4.08 2.88 -11.14
C LEU A 68 -3.23 2.43 -9.94
N LEU A 69 -3.82 1.72 -8.97
CA LEU A 69 -3.09 1.18 -7.82
C LEU A 69 -1.98 0.21 -8.24
N ASN A 70 -2.24 -0.67 -9.20
CA ASN A 70 -1.24 -1.63 -9.69
C ASN A 70 -0.04 -0.92 -10.33
N LEU A 71 -0.25 0.16 -11.07
CA LEU A 71 0.83 0.96 -11.65
C LEU A 71 1.63 1.66 -10.55
N VAL A 72 0.96 2.39 -9.66
CA VAL A 72 1.60 3.08 -8.51
C VAL A 72 2.30 2.09 -7.59
N GLY A 73 1.73 0.88 -7.45
CA GLY A 73 2.29 -0.22 -6.67
C GLY A 73 3.41 -1.00 -7.36
N LEU A 74 3.79 -0.63 -8.58
CA LEU A 74 4.83 -1.33 -9.35
C LEU A 74 4.53 -2.83 -9.53
N LEU A 75 3.25 -3.18 -9.60
CA LEU A 75 2.77 -4.52 -9.91
C LEU A 75 2.54 -4.70 -11.42
N ASP A 76 2.43 -3.58 -12.14
CA ASP A 76 2.30 -3.51 -13.58
C ASP A 76 3.07 -2.29 -14.10
N ARG A 77 3.28 -2.20 -15.43
CA ARG A 77 3.95 -1.09 -16.08
C ARG A 77 2.98 -0.27 -16.92
N PRO A 78 3.15 1.05 -17.00
CA PRO A 78 2.37 1.86 -17.94
C PRO A 78 2.68 1.45 -19.40
N THR A 79 1.68 1.58 -20.27
CA THR A 79 1.88 1.40 -21.73
C THR A 79 2.60 2.60 -22.34
N SER A 80 2.32 3.80 -21.82
CA SER A 80 3.02 5.05 -22.18
C SER A 80 2.89 6.08 -21.04
N GLY A 81 3.60 7.20 -21.18
CA GLY A 81 3.74 8.22 -20.13
C GLY A 81 4.88 7.90 -19.18
N THR A 82 5.04 8.69 -18.14
CA THR A 82 6.09 8.52 -17.13
C THR A 82 5.48 8.34 -15.74
N LEU A 83 6.08 7.44 -14.96
CA LEU A 83 5.72 7.17 -13.58
C LEU A 83 6.98 7.22 -12.72
N ALA A 84 7.03 8.12 -11.76
CA ALA A 84 8.05 8.14 -10.73
C ALA A 84 7.44 7.80 -9.37
N VAL A 85 8.11 6.94 -8.60
CA VAL A 85 7.70 6.52 -7.25
C VAL A 85 8.90 6.64 -6.33
N CYS A 86 8.71 7.34 -5.19
CA CYS A 86 9.76 7.59 -4.21
C CYS A 86 11.03 8.24 -4.82
N GLY A 87 10.85 9.14 -5.79
CA GLY A 87 11.93 9.86 -6.46
C GLY A 87 12.60 9.09 -7.61
N GLU A 88 12.21 7.84 -7.87
CA GLU A 88 12.77 7.00 -8.93
C GLU A 88 11.82 6.92 -10.13
N GLU A 89 12.31 7.24 -11.34
CA GLU A 89 11.56 7.01 -12.57
C GLU A 89 11.51 5.52 -12.90
N THR A 90 10.31 4.93 -12.81
CA THR A 90 10.12 3.48 -12.81
C THR A 90 10.05 2.87 -14.20
N THR A 91 9.77 3.68 -15.24
CA THR A 91 9.59 3.22 -16.63
C THR A 91 10.87 2.66 -17.23
N THR A 92 12.03 3.10 -16.75
CA THR A 92 13.36 2.70 -17.21
C THR A 92 14.00 1.59 -16.37
N LEU A 93 13.43 1.27 -15.19
CA LEU A 93 13.99 0.29 -14.28
C LEU A 93 13.76 -1.15 -14.78
N ASP A 94 14.74 -2.02 -14.51
CA ASP A 94 14.58 -3.47 -14.68
C ASP A 94 13.70 -4.08 -13.58
N ASP A 95 13.27 -5.33 -13.77
CA ASP A 95 12.36 -6.00 -12.86
C ASP A 95 12.95 -6.22 -11.46
N ARG A 96 14.28 -6.36 -11.36
CA ARG A 96 14.97 -6.52 -10.07
C ARG A 96 14.95 -5.22 -9.29
N SER A 97 15.21 -4.10 -9.95
CA SER A 97 15.17 -2.75 -9.34
C SER A 97 13.73 -2.39 -8.92
N LEU A 98 12.73 -2.66 -9.79
CA LEU A 98 11.32 -2.49 -9.44
C LEU A 98 10.92 -3.33 -8.23
N THR A 99 11.35 -4.59 -8.18
CA THR A 99 11.04 -5.49 -7.06
C THR A 99 11.67 -4.97 -5.75
N ARG A 100 12.90 -4.45 -5.82
CA ARG A 100 13.58 -3.83 -4.68
C ARG A 100 12.84 -2.57 -4.23
N LEU A 101 12.57 -1.65 -5.15
CA LEU A 101 11.87 -0.39 -4.86
C LEU A 101 10.51 -0.67 -4.21
N ARG A 102 9.69 -1.56 -4.81
CA ARG A 102 8.41 -1.99 -4.27
C ARG A 102 8.55 -2.57 -2.86
N GLY A 103 9.43 -3.55 -2.67
CA GLY A 103 9.57 -4.29 -1.42
C GLY A 103 10.02 -3.42 -0.23
N HIS A 104 10.73 -2.31 -0.47
CA HIS A 104 11.22 -1.44 0.59
C HIS A 104 10.36 -0.21 0.83
N ASN A 105 9.69 0.29 -0.21
CA ASN A 105 9.03 1.59 -0.15
C ASN A 105 7.51 1.54 -0.22
N ILE A 106 6.92 0.39 -0.60
CA ILE A 106 5.48 0.27 -0.80
C ILE A 106 4.89 -0.83 0.08
N GLY A 107 3.93 -0.45 0.93
CA GLY A 107 3.09 -1.37 1.68
C GLY A 107 1.74 -1.56 1.01
N PHE A 108 1.20 -2.78 1.04
CA PHE A 108 -0.10 -3.09 0.45
C PHE A 108 -1.09 -3.58 1.49
N VAL A 109 -2.29 -3.01 1.47
CA VAL A 109 -3.45 -3.46 2.25
C VAL A 109 -4.61 -3.69 1.28
N PHE A 110 -5.08 -4.93 1.19
CA PHE A 110 -6.14 -5.33 0.26
C PHE A 110 -7.46 -5.58 0.99
N GLN A 111 -8.55 -5.58 0.27
CA GLN A 111 -9.89 -5.93 0.75
C GLN A 111 -9.94 -7.38 1.27
N TYR A 112 -9.30 -8.31 0.56
CA TYR A 112 -9.05 -9.67 1.04
C TYR A 112 -7.64 -9.68 1.61
N HIS A 113 -7.47 -9.80 2.90
CA HIS A 113 -6.25 -9.61 3.70
C HIS A 113 -4.97 -10.24 3.11
N HIS A 114 -5.10 -11.28 2.27
CA HIS A 114 -4.02 -12.06 1.68
C HIS A 114 -2.97 -12.51 2.72
N LEU A 115 -3.45 -12.91 3.90
CA LEU A 115 -2.61 -13.50 4.92
C LEU A 115 -2.38 -14.99 4.59
N ILE A 116 -1.21 -15.47 4.94
CA ILE A 116 -0.92 -16.91 4.93
C ILE A 116 -1.60 -17.50 6.15
N THR A 117 -2.70 -18.21 5.93
CA THR A 117 -3.60 -18.68 7.01
C THR A 117 -2.95 -19.69 7.94
N ALA A 118 -1.94 -20.43 7.45
CA ALA A 118 -1.15 -21.41 8.20
C ALA A 118 -0.05 -20.75 9.05
N PHE A 119 0.19 -19.46 8.90
CA PHE A 119 1.16 -18.68 9.67
C PHE A 119 0.45 -17.91 10.78
N SER A 120 1.16 -17.68 11.88
CA SER A 120 0.68 -16.80 12.95
C SER A 120 0.56 -15.35 12.48
N ALA A 121 -0.14 -14.51 13.28
CA ALA A 121 -0.18 -13.07 13.02
C ALA A 121 1.23 -12.48 12.96
N LEU A 122 2.09 -12.84 13.90
CA LEU A 122 3.48 -12.39 13.97
C LEU A 122 4.28 -12.80 12.73
N GLU A 123 4.18 -14.07 12.31
CA GLU A 123 4.89 -14.55 11.12
C GLU A 123 4.43 -13.87 9.84
N ASN A 124 3.13 -13.57 9.71
CA ASN A 124 2.62 -12.78 8.57
C ASN A 124 3.24 -11.37 8.52
N VAL A 125 3.41 -10.70 9.66
CA VAL A 125 4.05 -9.38 9.73
C VAL A 125 5.55 -9.47 9.43
N MET A 126 6.21 -10.57 9.78
CA MET A 126 7.63 -10.80 9.48
C MET A 126 7.91 -11.04 7.98
N MET A 127 6.93 -11.49 7.19
CA MET A 127 7.13 -11.92 5.79
C MET A 127 7.88 -10.92 4.89
N PRO A 128 7.53 -9.60 4.87
CA PRO A 128 8.27 -8.65 4.03
C PRO A 128 9.75 -8.55 4.42
N MET A 129 10.05 -8.56 5.71
CA MET A 129 11.40 -8.51 6.24
C MET A 129 12.19 -9.78 5.92
N LEU A 130 11.54 -10.95 5.98
CA LEU A 130 12.13 -12.23 5.56
C LEU A 130 12.49 -12.23 4.08
N GLY A 131 11.60 -11.68 3.23
CA GLY A 131 11.87 -11.54 1.80
C GLY A 131 13.10 -10.67 1.50
N ALA A 132 13.34 -9.64 2.30
CA ALA A 132 14.50 -8.76 2.16
C ALA A 132 15.79 -9.35 2.74
N ALA A 133 15.74 -9.99 3.92
CA ALA A 133 16.91 -10.47 4.66
C ALA A 133 17.27 -11.94 4.37
N GLY A 134 16.33 -12.73 3.86
CA GLY A 134 16.54 -14.17 3.57
C GLY A 134 16.43 -15.11 4.76
N PHE A 135 16.53 -14.61 6.00
CA PHE A 135 16.43 -15.42 7.22
C PHE A 135 15.86 -14.62 8.39
N ALA A 136 15.18 -15.35 9.30
CA ALA A 136 14.60 -14.75 10.50
C ALA A 136 15.67 -14.47 11.55
N ASN A 137 15.54 -13.32 12.25
CA ASN A 137 16.38 -12.98 13.39
C ASN A 137 15.55 -12.38 14.53
N LYS A 138 16.19 -12.20 15.69
CA LYS A 138 15.54 -11.70 16.91
C LYS A 138 14.99 -10.27 16.73
N ALA A 139 15.77 -9.38 16.11
CA ALA A 139 15.36 -7.99 15.89
C ALA A 139 14.10 -7.90 14.98
N MET A 140 14.01 -8.74 13.95
CA MET A 140 12.85 -8.85 13.08
C MET A 140 11.59 -9.27 13.87
N ARG A 141 11.73 -10.27 14.75
CA ARG A 141 10.62 -10.75 15.59
C ARG A 141 10.17 -9.66 16.58
N GLU A 142 11.11 -8.96 17.21
CA GLU A 142 10.81 -7.87 18.15
C GLU A 142 10.11 -6.70 17.43
N HIS A 143 10.57 -6.33 16.25
CA HIS A 143 9.94 -5.29 15.43
C HIS A 143 8.52 -5.69 15.00
N ALA A 144 8.33 -6.92 14.51
CA ALA A 144 7.00 -7.42 14.16
C ALA A 144 6.06 -7.46 15.36
N ALA A 145 6.55 -7.87 16.55
CA ALA A 145 5.77 -7.89 17.77
C ALA A 145 5.35 -6.47 18.21
N ALA A 146 6.23 -5.48 18.04
CA ALA A 146 5.87 -4.07 18.30
C ALA A 146 4.73 -3.60 17.38
N LEU A 147 4.82 -3.88 16.06
CA LEU A 147 3.77 -3.55 15.10
C LEU A 147 2.44 -4.25 15.42
N ILE A 148 2.48 -5.52 15.84
CA ILE A 148 1.29 -6.25 16.31
C ILE A 148 0.70 -5.55 17.55
N GLY A 149 1.52 -5.06 18.45
CA GLY A 149 1.12 -4.26 19.60
C GLY A 149 0.45 -2.95 19.18
N ASP A 150 1.02 -2.25 18.21
CA ASP A 150 0.50 -0.98 17.69
C ASP A 150 -0.89 -1.13 17.05
N VAL A 151 -1.18 -2.28 16.46
CA VAL A 151 -2.52 -2.58 15.94
C VAL A 151 -3.45 -3.23 16.97
N GLY A 152 -3.04 -3.31 18.26
CA GLY A 152 -3.84 -3.80 19.37
C GLY A 152 -4.05 -5.32 19.37
N LEU A 153 -3.08 -6.09 18.86
CA LEU A 153 -3.21 -7.55 18.70
C LEU A 153 -2.18 -8.35 19.48
N THR A 154 -1.54 -7.78 20.51
CA THR A 154 -0.50 -8.47 21.31
C THR A 154 -0.95 -9.83 21.84
N ALA A 155 -2.19 -9.94 22.32
CA ALA A 155 -2.74 -11.19 22.86
C ALA A 155 -2.97 -12.28 21.79
N TRP A 156 -2.97 -11.92 20.50
CA TRP A 156 -3.23 -12.81 19.37
C TRP A 156 -2.00 -13.01 18.46
N GLN A 157 -0.84 -12.51 18.84
CA GLN A 157 0.34 -12.51 17.98
C GLN A 157 0.77 -13.92 17.52
N ASP A 158 0.60 -14.93 18.37
CA ASP A 158 0.97 -16.32 18.10
C ASP A 158 -0.19 -17.16 17.55
N ASN A 159 -1.39 -16.57 17.39
CA ASN A 159 -2.54 -17.26 16.78
C ASN A 159 -2.36 -17.36 15.27
N LEU A 160 -2.76 -18.50 14.69
CA LEU A 160 -2.82 -18.64 13.24
C LEU A 160 -3.74 -17.60 12.63
N ALA A 161 -3.31 -16.98 11.54
CA ALA A 161 -4.09 -15.92 10.88
C ALA A 161 -5.49 -16.41 10.45
N GLY A 162 -5.63 -17.69 10.09
CA GLY A 162 -6.92 -18.29 9.75
C GLY A 162 -7.93 -18.34 10.91
N ASN A 163 -7.48 -18.24 12.16
CA ASN A 163 -8.32 -18.29 13.36
C ASN A 163 -8.71 -16.91 13.88
N LEU A 164 -8.26 -15.85 13.24
CA LEU A 164 -8.57 -14.46 13.60
C LEU A 164 -9.88 -14.02 12.96
N SER A 165 -10.61 -13.08 13.63
CA SER A 165 -11.75 -12.41 13.01
C SER A 165 -11.32 -11.55 11.81
N GLY A 166 -12.26 -11.23 10.89
CA GLY A 166 -11.96 -10.42 9.71
C GLY A 166 -11.30 -9.06 10.06
N GLY A 167 -11.81 -8.37 11.08
CA GLY A 167 -11.20 -7.12 11.57
C GLY A 167 -9.80 -7.31 12.17
N GLN A 168 -9.56 -8.44 12.86
CA GLN A 168 -8.22 -8.79 13.35
C GLN A 168 -7.27 -9.11 12.20
N GLN A 169 -7.71 -9.89 11.21
CA GLN A 169 -6.94 -10.19 10.01
C GLN A 169 -6.55 -8.92 9.26
N GLN A 170 -7.48 -7.97 9.12
CA GLN A 170 -7.20 -6.70 8.48
C GLN A 170 -6.17 -5.88 9.24
N ARG A 171 -6.23 -5.85 10.57
CA ARG A 171 -5.22 -5.18 11.38
C ARG A 171 -3.83 -5.84 11.26
N VAL A 172 -3.76 -7.17 11.13
CA VAL A 172 -2.50 -7.87 10.80
C VAL A 172 -2.00 -7.48 9.42
N ALA A 173 -2.88 -7.37 8.41
CA ALA A 173 -2.51 -6.94 7.06
C ALA A 173 -1.98 -5.50 7.06
N VAL A 174 -2.55 -4.58 7.86
CA VAL A 174 -2.01 -3.22 8.07
C VAL A 174 -0.62 -3.28 8.71
N ALA A 175 -0.43 -4.05 9.79
CA ALA A 175 0.88 -4.21 10.44
C ALA A 175 1.93 -4.77 9.46
N ARG A 176 1.56 -5.77 8.65
CA ARG A 176 2.43 -6.33 7.61
C ARG A 176 2.82 -5.29 6.55
N ALA A 177 1.88 -4.46 6.11
CA ALA A 177 2.15 -3.42 5.14
C ALA A 177 3.16 -2.38 5.64
N LEU A 178 3.22 -2.18 6.95
CA LEU A 178 4.10 -1.22 7.62
C LEU A 178 5.46 -1.81 8.05
N ALA A 179 5.64 -3.13 7.93
CA ALA A 179 6.81 -3.84 8.46
C ALA A 179 8.16 -3.34 7.95
N MET A 180 8.21 -2.83 6.73
CA MET A 180 9.43 -2.26 6.13
C MET A 180 9.57 -0.74 6.33
N GLY A 181 8.65 -0.07 7.04
CA GLY A 181 8.62 1.39 7.17
C GLY A 181 8.42 2.10 5.82
N PRO A 182 7.40 1.73 5.04
CA PRO A 182 7.24 2.21 3.66
C PRO A 182 6.97 3.71 3.60
N ALA A 183 7.43 4.35 2.53
CA ALA A 183 7.09 5.74 2.21
C ALA A 183 5.65 5.88 1.70
N LEU A 184 5.10 4.81 1.10
CA LEU A 184 3.77 4.76 0.50
C LEU A 184 3.02 3.51 0.94
N VAL A 185 1.77 3.68 1.37
CA VAL A 185 0.83 2.57 1.58
C VAL A 185 -0.31 2.68 0.56
N LEU A 186 -0.53 1.59 -0.16
CA LEU A 186 -1.64 1.41 -1.09
C LEU A 186 -2.71 0.55 -0.44
N ALA A 187 -3.88 1.12 -0.21
CA ALA A 187 -4.99 0.46 0.45
C ALA A 187 -6.16 0.31 -0.53
N ASP A 188 -6.36 -0.89 -1.09
CA ASP A 188 -7.42 -1.20 -2.04
C ASP A 188 -8.66 -1.73 -1.30
N GLU A 189 -9.66 -0.87 -1.12
CA GLU A 189 -10.90 -1.15 -0.39
C GLU A 189 -10.68 -1.87 0.96
N PRO A 190 -9.75 -1.40 1.83
CA PRO A 190 -9.31 -2.15 3.00
C PRO A 190 -10.40 -2.33 4.07
N THR A 191 -11.55 -1.72 3.87
CA THR A 191 -12.71 -1.77 4.78
C THR A 191 -13.94 -2.41 4.14
N GLY A 192 -13.86 -2.84 2.88
CA GLY A 192 -15.01 -3.27 2.10
C GLY A 192 -15.75 -4.51 2.62
N ASN A 193 -15.03 -5.40 3.35
CA ASN A 193 -15.59 -6.64 3.91
C ASN A 193 -15.78 -6.57 5.45
N LEU A 194 -15.71 -5.38 6.05
CA LEU A 194 -15.76 -5.19 7.50
C LEU A 194 -17.09 -4.57 7.92
N ASP A 195 -17.51 -4.86 9.16
CA ASP A 195 -18.56 -4.08 9.80
C ASP A 195 -18.10 -2.63 10.03
N THR A 196 -19.06 -1.72 10.26
CA THR A 196 -18.80 -0.28 10.38
C THR A 196 -17.76 0.04 11.46
N LYS A 197 -17.80 -0.63 12.62
CA LYS A 197 -16.88 -0.39 13.72
C LYS A 197 -15.46 -0.82 13.34
N SER A 198 -15.30 -2.02 12.80
CA SER A 198 -14.01 -2.54 12.33
C SER A 198 -13.44 -1.70 11.19
N ALA A 199 -14.30 -1.20 10.29
CA ALA A 199 -13.91 -0.29 9.20
C ALA A 199 -13.34 1.03 9.73
N ASP A 200 -14.00 1.64 10.72
CA ASP A 200 -13.50 2.85 11.38
C ASP A 200 -12.19 2.62 12.13
N GLU A 201 -12.03 1.48 12.81
CA GLU A 201 -10.78 1.10 13.49
C GLU A 201 -9.62 0.97 12.51
N VAL A 202 -9.81 0.30 11.38
CA VAL A 202 -8.78 0.14 10.32
C VAL A 202 -8.42 1.49 9.70
N PHE A 203 -9.41 2.33 9.39
CA PHE A 203 -9.16 3.67 8.88
C PHE A 203 -8.36 4.52 9.90
N ALA A 204 -8.76 4.50 11.17
CA ALA A 204 -8.08 5.24 12.23
C ALA A 204 -6.63 4.76 12.43
N LEU A 205 -6.36 3.45 12.28
CA LEU A 205 -5.01 2.90 12.30
C LEU A 205 -4.16 3.48 11.16
N LEU A 206 -4.63 3.39 9.91
CA LEU A 206 -3.91 3.91 8.75
C LEU A 206 -3.65 5.42 8.90
N ARG A 207 -4.66 6.19 9.38
CA ARG A 207 -4.53 7.62 9.60
C ARG A 207 -3.53 7.96 10.70
N ARG A 208 -3.50 7.17 11.79
CA ARG A 208 -2.51 7.32 12.85
C ARG A 208 -1.10 7.11 12.33
N PHE A 209 -0.85 5.99 11.62
CA PHE A 209 0.47 5.71 11.04
C PHE A 209 0.90 6.78 10.02
N ASN A 210 -0.03 7.28 9.20
CA ASN A 210 0.24 8.41 8.30
C ASN A 210 0.75 9.63 9.08
N ARG A 211 0.08 10.01 10.18
CA ARG A 211 0.45 11.19 10.98
C ARG A 211 1.75 11.00 11.77
N ASP A 212 1.90 9.82 12.39
CA ASP A 212 3.00 9.55 13.31
C ASP A 212 4.32 9.32 12.58
N HIS A 213 4.27 8.77 11.35
CA HIS A 213 5.46 8.39 10.58
C HIS A 213 5.63 9.14 9.25
N GLY A 214 4.69 10.00 8.88
CA GLY A 214 4.72 10.72 7.61
C GLY A 214 4.59 9.81 6.39
N THR A 215 4.03 8.59 6.56
CA THR A 215 3.76 7.65 5.47
C THR A 215 2.65 8.19 4.59
N THR A 216 2.88 8.28 3.28
CA THR A 216 1.83 8.65 2.31
C THR A 216 0.85 7.49 2.14
N VAL A 217 -0.44 7.77 2.05
CA VAL A 217 -1.47 6.74 1.90
C VAL A 217 -2.36 7.05 0.69
N LEU A 218 -2.46 6.09 -0.23
CA LEU A 218 -3.46 6.10 -1.30
C LEU A 218 -4.55 5.10 -0.96
N PHE A 219 -5.74 5.61 -0.61
CA PHE A 219 -6.85 4.87 -0.01
C PHE A 219 -8.02 4.76 -0.99
N VAL A 220 -8.16 3.62 -1.66
CA VAL A 220 -9.33 3.37 -2.52
C VAL A 220 -10.52 3.01 -1.65
N THR A 221 -11.63 3.71 -1.87
CA THR A 221 -12.88 3.44 -1.18
C THR A 221 -14.09 3.86 -2.02
N HIS A 222 -15.19 3.15 -1.84
CA HIS A 222 -16.50 3.56 -2.32
C HIS A 222 -17.35 4.25 -1.23
N ASN A 223 -16.80 4.40 -0.01
CA ASN A 223 -17.49 5.02 1.13
C ASN A 223 -17.17 6.52 1.22
N PRO A 224 -18.14 7.42 0.88
CA PRO A 224 -17.91 8.87 0.91
C PRO A 224 -17.58 9.40 2.31
N ALA A 225 -18.11 8.77 3.36
CA ALA A 225 -17.84 9.20 4.74
C ALA A 225 -16.38 8.95 5.14
N LEU A 226 -15.73 7.91 4.61
CA LEU A 226 -14.30 7.70 4.83
C LEU A 226 -13.47 8.63 3.94
N ALA A 227 -13.87 8.81 2.68
CA ALA A 227 -13.17 9.71 1.75
C ALA A 227 -13.13 11.16 2.26
N SER A 228 -14.22 11.67 2.84
CA SER A 228 -14.28 13.02 3.42
C SER A 228 -13.34 13.25 4.62
N ARG A 229 -12.77 12.19 5.18
CA ARG A 229 -11.79 12.25 6.30
C ARG A 229 -10.34 12.22 5.80
N CYS A 230 -10.12 12.08 4.50
CA CYS A 230 -8.81 12.15 3.84
C CYS A 230 -8.42 13.60 3.59
N ASP A 231 -7.13 13.86 3.33
CA ASP A 231 -6.64 15.22 3.06
C ASP A 231 -7.04 15.69 1.66
N LYS A 232 -7.13 14.74 0.72
CA LYS A 232 -7.49 14.94 -0.68
C LYS A 232 -8.35 13.78 -1.16
N THR A 233 -9.24 14.05 -2.10
CA THR A 233 -10.00 13.02 -2.82
C THR A 233 -9.82 13.22 -4.31
N ILE A 234 -9.43 12.17 -5.01
CA ILE A 234 -9.39 12.10 -6.47
C ILE A 234 -10.49 11.16 -6.97
N HIS A 235 -11.07 11.49 -8.11
CA HIS A 235 -12.08 10.67 -8.76
C HIS A 235 -11.50 10.04 -10.02
N VAL A 236 -11.69 8.73 -10.15
CA VAL A 236 -11.35 7.99 -11.37
C VAL A 236 -12.67 7.62 -12.05
N ILE A 237 -12.92 8.19 -13.23
CA ILE A 237 -14.12 7.95 -14.03
C ILE A 237 -13.67 7.65 -15.45
N ASP A 238 -14.09 6.49 -15.98
CA ASP A 238 -13.73 6.05 -17.34
C ASP A 238 -12.25 6.21 -17.68
N GLY A 239 -11.38 5.81 -16.76
CA GLY A 239 -9.93 5.86 -16.95
C GLY A 239 -9.29 7.25 -16.90
N ILE A 240 -10.02 8.27 -16.45
CA ILE A 240 -9.54 9.66 -16.31
C ILE A 240 -9.56 10.04 -14.82
N VAL A 241 -8.53 10.75 -14.38
CA VAL A 241 -8.44 11.31 -13.01
C VAL A 241 -8.91 12.76 -13.01
N SER A 242 -9.73 13.10 -12.01
CA SER A 242 -10.17 14.47 -11.71
C SER A 242 -10.20 14.72 -10.21
N GLY A 243 -9.91 15.93 -9.75
CA GLY A 243 -9.96 16.33 -8.33
C GLY A 243 -8.85 17.27 -7.95
#